data_42f8623e202bf322a9206311008829a9
#
_entry.id   42f8623e202bf322a9206311008829a9
#
_cell.length_a   1.000
_cell.length_b   1.000
_cell.length_c   1.000
_cell.angle_alpha   90.00
_cell.angle_beta   90.00
_cell.angle_gamma   90.00
#
_symmetry.space_group_name_H-M   'P 1'
#
loop_
_entity.id
_entity.type
_entity.pdbx_description
1 polymer ?
#
loop_
_entity_poly.entity_id
_entity_poly.type
_entity_poly.pdbx_seq_one_letter_code
_entity_poly.pdbx_strand_id
1 'polypeptide(L)'
;MKGLASFFVIALGVIFISGNVFGHADHDKARFVSPDGSDIGKCDDPEKPCKTVSYAGLKSNKGDKILLSEGNYVIDDVDTLFYLLSDLVPVEGSYSKASNFKKSDKAYITRLIGVPFEYADKLAERGFTVVVDSKAIDPDKTRQIQEKIGLYERLSVKKESADCEFGFAGDHPCENTDLLAHVPLSAFSVNPSAANDIWGFYDLNDNREYAIIGLRNGVGVVEVTDPENPRVVGSVASQSTAWRDLKVYQYFDHEDHRWKSYAYVTADSASVGTLVVDLRELPDSISAGITSSNDISAHNVYLSNVDYATGVALTGMTPYLHIAGSNQQGGSFNSYGLDNPQQPDPV
;
A
#
# COMPACT_ATOMS: atom_id res chain seq x y z
N MET A 1 -20.73 70.40 30.89
CA MET A 1 -21.34 69.27 30.17
C MET A 1 -20.23 68.49 29.50
N LYS A 2 -19.82 67.40 30.09
CA LYS A 2 -18.74 66.52 29.55
C LYS A 2 -19.39 65.26 28.95
N GLY A 3 -19.30 65.07 27.63
CA GLY A 3 -19.81 63.88 26.96
C GLY A 3 -18.80 62.74 27.07
N LEU A 4 -19.27 61.60 27.58
CA LEU A 4 -18.55 60.33 27.58
C LEU A 4 -18.78 59.65 26.24
N ALA A 5 -17.72 59.40 25.48
CA ALA A 5 -17.75 58.56 24.30
C ALA A 5 -17.41 57.13 24.71
N SER A 6 -18.38 56.20 24.59
CA SER A 6 -18.16 54.77 24.78
C SER A 6 -17.56 54.15 23.52
N PHE A 7 -16.34 53.63 23.62
CA PHE A 7 -15.75 52.80 22.58
C PHE A 7 -16.22 51.35 22.77
N PHE A 8 -16.97 50.82 21.79
CA PHE A 8 -17.27 49.40 21.67
C PHE A 8 -16.09 48.71 20.93
N VAL A 9 -15.36 47.88 21.64
CA VAL A 9 -14.36 46.99 21.04
C VAL A 9 -15.09 45.69 20.63
N ILE A 10 -15.27 45.52 19.33
CA ILE A 10 -15.75 44.22 18.78
C ILE A 10 -14.54 43.30 18.66
N ALA A 11 -14.43 42.35 19.56
CA ALA A 11 -13.46 41.26 19.45
C ALA A 11 -13.95 40.27 18.38
N LEU A 12 -13.36 40.32 17.18
CA LEU A 12 -13.53 39.27 16.17
C LEU A 12 -12.78 38.02 16.65
N GLY A 13 -13.51 37.02 17.15
CA GLY A 13 -12.98 35.69 17.43
C GLY A 13 -12.71 34.96 16.11
N VAL A 14 -11.45 34.86 15.73
CA VAL A 14 -11.03 34.00 14.63
C VAL A 14 -11.11 32.55 15.14
N ILE A 15 -12.14 31.82 14.74
CA ILE A 15 -12.23 30.36 14.96
C ILE A 15 -11.24 29.72 13.99
N PHE A 16 -10.09 29.30 14.52
CA PHE A 16 -9.20 28.40 13.78
C PHE A 16 -9.87 27.01 13.76
N ILE A 17 -10.50 26.68 12.64
CA ILE A 17 -10.85 25.31 12.33
C ILE A 17 -9.52 24.62 11.97
N SER A 18 -8.91 23.93 12.92
CA SER A 18 -7.80 23.02 12.66
C SER A 18 -8.33 21.86 11.83
N GLY A 19 -8.34 22.01 10.51
CA GLY A 19 -8.51 20.87 9.61
C GLY A 19 -7.30 19.97 9.81
N ASN A 20 -7.53 18.72 10.19
CA ASN A 20 -6.49 17.69 10.16
C ASN A 20 -6.01 17.58 8.72
N VAL A 21 -4.84 18.08 8.41
CA VAL A 21 -4.15 17.86 7.13
C VAL A 21 -3.53 16.47 7.23
N PHE A 22 -4.27 15.45 6.82
CA PHE A 22 -3.68 14.13 6.57
C PHE A 22 -2.89 14.23 5.27
N GLY A 23 -1.57 14.11 5.35
CA GLY A 23 -0.73 13.87 4.17
C GLY A 23 -1.19 12.56 3.52
N HIS A 24 -1.45 12.56 2.21
CA HIS A 24 -1.95 11.40 1.45
C HIS A 24 -3.32 10.83 1.87
N ALA A 25 -4.30 11.71 2.01
CA ALA A 25 -5.67 11.33 2.38
C ALA A 25 -6.45 10.52 1.30
N ASP A 26 -5.82 10.08 0.22
CA ASP A 26 -6.51 9.51 -0.95
C ASP A 26 -6.17 8.04 -1.24
N HIS A 27 -5.84 7.27 -0.21
CA HIS A 27 -5.62 5.81 -0.26
C HIS A 27 -6.43 5.10 0.85
N ASP A 28 -6.56 3.79 0.78
CA ASP A 28 -7.33 2.95 1.70
C ASP A 28 -8.81 3.35 1.84
N LYS A 29 -9.39 3.88 0.76
CA LYS A 29 -10.78 4.33 0.74
C LYS A 29 -11.71 3.30 0.10
N ALA A 30 -12.99 3.38 0.49
CA ALA A 30 -14.05 2.76 -0.26
C ALA A 30 -14.44 3.65 -1.46
N ARG A 31 -14.61 3.02 -2.64
CA ARG A 31 -15.22 3.60 -3.83
C ARG A 31 -16.61 2.99 -3.98
N PHE A 32 -17.61 3.82 -4.05
CA PHE A 32 -19.00 3.41 -4.02
C PHE A 32 -19.59 3.35 -5.41
N VAL A 33 -20.27 2.25 -5.74
CA VAL A 33 -20.93 2.04 -7.03
C VAL A 33 -22.39 1.63 -6.82
N SER A 34 -23.29 2.24 -7.57
CA SER A 34 -24.71 1.95 -7.55
C SER A 34 -25.30 2.01 -8.97
N PRO A 35 -26.32 1.18 -9.32
CA PRO A 35 -26.93 1.20 -10.67
C PRO A 35 -27.52 2.55 -11.05
N ASP A 36 -27.97 3.33 -10.08
CA ASP A 36 -28.52 4.68 -10.22
C ASP A 36 -27.48 5.78 -9.94
N GLY A 37 -26.20 5.42 -9.84
CA GLY A 37 -25.08 6.36 -9.68
C GLY A 37 -24.74 7.12 -10.96
N SER A 38 -23.70 7.96 -10.87
CA SER A 38 -23.17 8.73 -12.00
C SER A 38 -21.64 8.70 -11.98
N ASP A 39 -21.01 8.47 -13.14
CA ASP A 39 -19.57 8.41 -13.29
C ASP A 39 -18.94 9.81 -13.25
N ILE A 40 -18.94 10.42 -12.07
CA ILE A 40 -18.44 11.77 -11.80
C ILE A 40 -17.64 11.76 -10.50
N GLY A 41 -16.52 12.48 -10.47
CA GLY A 41 -15.70 12.66 -9.25
C GLY A 41 -14.86 11.46 -8.89
N LYS A 42 -14.65 11.22 -7.59
CA LYS A 42 -13.75 10.19 -7.06
C LYS A 42 -14.44 8.90 -6.60
N CYS A 43 -15.75 8.83 -6.66
CA CYS A 43 -16.57 7.70 -6.16
C CYS A 43 -16.43 7.44 -4.63
N ASP A 44 -15.90 8.36 -3.86
CA ASP A 44 -15.61 8.22 -2.42
C ASP A 44 -16.72 8.79 -1.49
N ASP A 45 -17.79 9.34 -2.09
CA ASP A 45 -18.97 9.80 -1.38
C ASP A 45 -20.09 8.74 -1.49
N PRO A 46 -20.52 8.07 -0.43
CA PRO A 46 -21.57 7.06 -0.48
C PRO A 46 -22.95 7.62 -0.84
N GLU A 47 -23.17 8.95 -0.71
CA GLU A 47 -24.41 9.61 -1.12
C GLU A 47 -24.42 9.92 -2.62
N LYS A 48 -23.23 9.94 -3.25
CA LYS A 48 -23.03 10.20 -4.68
C LYS A 48 -22.20 9.10 -5.34
N PRO A 49 -22.65 7.83 -5.30
CA PRO A 49 -21.90 6.72 -5.85
C PRO A 49 -21.72 6.86 -7.36
N CYS A 50 -20.65 6.29 -7.87
CA CYS A 50 -20.47 6.14 -9.32
C CYS A 50 -21.38 5.05 -9.89
N LYS A 51 -21.48 4.99 -11.20
CA LYS A 51 -22.37 4.05 -11.89
C LYS A 51 -21.67 2.76 -12.28
N THR A 52 -20.43 2.85 -12.74
CA THR A 52 -19.69 1.71 -13.29
C THR A 52 -18.48 1.32 -12.46
N VAL A 53 -18.17 0.03 -12.46
CA VAL A 53 -16.97 -0.50 -11.78
C VAL A 53 -15.70 -0.05 -12.50
N SER A 54 -15.71 -0.01 -13.84
CA SER A 54 -14.57 0.46 -14.64
C SER A 54 -14.19 1.90 -14.28
N TYR A 55 -15.17 2.80 -14.15
CA TYR A 55 -14.90 4.17 -13.74
C TYR A 55 -14.37 4.24 -12.30
N ALA A 56 -14.99 3.52 -11.36
CA ALA A 56 -14.54 3.48 -9.98
C ALA A 56 -13.12 2.89 -9.89
N GLY A 57 -12.78 1.86 -10.68
CA GLY A 57 -11.44 1.28 -10.79
C GLY A 57 -10.40 2.29 -11.25
N LEU A 58 -10.71 3.10 -12.27
CA LEU A 58 -9.84 4.20 -12.75
C LEU A 58 -9.63 5.32 -11.70
N LYS A 59 -10.53 5.44 -10.72
CA LYS A 59 -10.44 6.43 -9.63
C LYS A 59 -9.86 5.84 -8.36
N SER A 60 -9.63 4.53 -8.33
CA SER A 60 -9.07 3.85 -7.18
C SER A 60 -7.58 4.09 -7.07
N ASN A 61 -7.14 4.31 -5.84
CA ASN A 61 -5.75 4.42 -5.45
C ASN A 61 -5.31 3.16 -4.69
N LYS A 62 -4.05 3.12 -4.33
CA LYS A 62 -3.46 2.02 -3.57
C LYS A 62 -4.23 1.77 -2.26
N GLY A 63 -4.63 0.52 -2.05
CA GLY A 63 -5.38 0.13 -0.86
C GLY A 63 -6.88 0.37 -0.92
N ASP A 64 -7.39 1.02 -1.96
CA ASP A 64 -8.83 1.22 -2.14
C ASP A 64 -9.55 -0.10 -2.40
N LYS A 65 -10.85 -0.10 -2.15
CA LYS A 65 -11.78 -1.17 -2.52
C LYS A 65 -13.04 -0.59 -3.13
N ILE A 66 -13.69 -1.34 -4.00
CA ILE A 66 -14.92 -0.93 -4.67
C ILE A 66 -16.09 -1.69 -4.04
N LEU A 67 -17.09 -0.97 -3.56
CA LEU A 67 -18.27 -1.52 -2.91
C LEU A 67 -19.50 -1.27 -3.79
N LEU A 68 -20.21 -2.35 -4.17
CA LEU A 68 -21.41 -2.28 -4.97
C LEU A 68 -22.66 -2.44 -4.10
N SER A 69 -23.63 -1.55 -4.29
CA SER A 69 -24.93 -1.69 -3.66
C SER A 69 -25.74 -2.84 -4.24
N GLU A 70 -26.83 -3.18 -3.55
CA GLU A 70 -27.89 -4.01 -4.13
C GLU A 70 -28.40 -3.43 -5.44
N GLY A 71 -28.75 -4.31 -6.38
CA GLY A 71 -29.31 -3.91 -7.68
C GLY A 71 -28.82 -4.76 -8.85
N ASN A 72 -29.18 -4.34 -10.05
CA ASN A 72 -28.83 -5.02 -11.29
C ASN A 72 -27.78 -4.20 -12.06
N TYR A 73 -26.66 -4.84 -12.35
CA TYR A 73 -25.55 -4.27 -13.11
C TYR A 73 -25.41 -5.00 -14.43
N VAL A 74 -25.64 -4.30 -15.52
CA VAL A 74 -25.36 -4.84 -16.86
C VAL A 74 -23.90 -4.61 -17.17
N ILE A 75 -23.18 -5.70 -17.37
CA ILE A 75 -21.73 -5.69 -17.62
C ILE A 75 -21.51 -5.89 -19.11
N ASP A 76 -21.22 -4.82 -19.80
CA ASP A 76 -21.04 -4.77 -21.25
C ASP A 76 -19.64 -4.35 -21.70
N ASP A 77 -18.77 -3.98 -20.75
CA ASP A 77 -17.39 -3.60 -21.02
C ASP A 77 -16.38 -4.58 -20.38
N VAL A 78 -15.23 -4.74 -21.06
CA VAL A 78 -14.15 -5.65 -20.68
C VAL A 78 -13.44 -5.16 -19.42
N ASP A 79 -13.34 -3.86 -19.21
CA ASP A 79 -12.62 -3.29 -18.08
C ASP A 79 -13.36 -3.53 -16.77
N THR A 80 -14.68 -3.38 -16.75
CA THR A 80 -15.51 -3.77 -15.60
C THR A 80 -15.31 -5.24 -15.26
N LEU A 81 -15.33 -6.15 -16.25
CA LEU A 81 -15.11 -7.57 -16.02
C LEU A 81 -13.69 -7.84 -15.49
N PHE A 82 -12.69 -7.15 -16.01
CA PHE A 82 -11.33 -7.27 -15.52
C PHE A 82 -11.22 -6.90 -14.03
N TYR A 83 -11.78 -5.76 -13.59
CA TYR A 83 -11.79 -5.38 -12.17
C TYR A 83 -12.57 -6.36 -11.29
N LEU A 84 -13.70 -6.88 -11.78
CA LEU A 84 -14.49 -7.88 -11.06
C LEU A 84 -13.75 -9.20 -10.85
N LEU A 85 -12.87 -9.60 -11.77
CA LEU A 85 -12.22 -10.90 -11.80
C LEU A 85 -10.76 -10.87 -11.35
N SER A 86 -10.07 -9.75 -11.51
CA SER A 86 -8.70 -9.57 -11.01
C SER A 86 -8.69 -9.25 -9.51
N ASP A 87 -7.51 -9.33 -8.91
CA ASP A 87 -7.28 -8.90 -7.52
C ASP A 87 -6.60 -7.53 -7.44
N LEU A 88 -6.61 -6.79 -8.56
CA LEU A 88 -5.96 -5.47 -8.66
C LEU A 88 -6.55 -4.45 -7.69
N VAL A 89 -7.88 -4.39 -7.64
CA VAL A 89 -8.65 -3.63 -6.65
C VAL A 89 -9.75 -4.55 -6.13
N PRO A 90 -9.85 -4.81 -4.81
CA PRO A 90 -10.92 -5.63 -4.26
C PRO A 90 -12.30 -5.04 -4.62
N VAL A 91 -13.17 -5.86 -5.23
CA VAL A 91 -14.54 -5.48 -5.62
C VAL A 91 -15.52 -6.39 -4.88
N GLU A 92 -16.40 -5.81 -4.08
CA GLU A 92 -17.32 -6.53 -3.20
C GLU A 92 -18.76 -6.09 -3.47
N GLY A 93 -19.69 -7.03 -3.49
CA GLY A 93 -21.13 -6.80 -3.60
C GLY A 93 -21.88 -6.94 -2.28
N SER A 94 -23.23 -6.97 -2.37
CA SER A 94 -24.13 -7.17 -1.22
C SER A 94 -24.10 -6.05 -0.18
N TYR A 95 -23.90 -4.80 -0.60
CA TYR A 95 -23.96 -3.64 0.28
C TYR A 95 -25.32 -2.93 0.17
N SER A 96 -25.78 -2.34 1.29
CA SER A 96 -26.99 -1.53 1.34
C SER A 96 -26.70 -0.07 1.04
N LYS A 97 -27.23 0.45 -0.07
CA LYS A 97 -27.20 1.89 -0.38
C LYS A 97 -27.93 2.72 0.67
N ALA A 98 -29.08 2.24 1.16
CA ALA A 98 -29.84 2.93 2.19
C ALA A 98 -29.09 3.12 3.51
N SER A 99 -28.06 2.31 3.78
CA SER A 99 -27.16 2.47 4.92
C SER A 99 -25.86 3.22 4.60
N ASN A 100 -25.76 3.88 3.45
CA ASN A 100 -24.53 4.48 2.95
C ASN A 100 -23.39 3.46 2.90
N PHE A 101 -23.65 2.26 2.38
CA PHE A 101 -22.72 1.14 2.25
C PHE A 101 -22.07 0.66 3.57
N LYS A 102 -22.68 0.99 4.74
CA LYS A 102 -22.19 0.55 6.04
C LYS A 102 -22.59 -0.87 6.41
N LYS A 103 -23.64 -1.40 5.76
CA LYS A 103 -24.15 -2.76 6.00
C LYS A 103 -23.94 -3.62 4.77
N SER A 104 -23.31 -4.77 4.97
CA SER A 104 -23.21 -5.85 3.99
C SER A 104 -23.96 -7.07 4.52
N ASP A 105 -24.87 -7.62 3.71
CA ASP A 105 -25.63 -8.82 4.02
C ASP A 105 -26.02 -9.50 2.70
N LYS A 106 -26.07 -10.84 2.71
CA LYS A 106 -26.55 -11.64 1.56
C LYS A 106 -27.97 -11.32 1.11
N ALA A 107 -28.77 -10.65 1.96
CA ALA A 107 -30.09 -10.14 1.61
C ALA A 107 -30.03 -8.96 0.64
N TYR A 108 -28.92 -8.20 0.58
CA TYR A 108 -28.72 -7.11 -0.36
C TYR A 108 -28.12 -7.67 -1.66
N ILE A 109 -28.99 -8.12 -2.55
CA ILE A 109 -28.55 -8.87 -3.75
C ILE A 109 -27.99 -7.95 -4.82
N THR A 110 -26.70 -8.09 -5.12
CA THR A 110 -26.01 -7.44 -6.24
C THR A 110 -25.94 -8.43 -7.41
N ARG A 111 -26.71 -8.17 -8.48
CA ARG A 111 -26.79 -9.04 -9.66
C ARG A 111 -25.92 -8.51 -10.78
N LEU A 112 -25.05 -9.36 -11.31
CA LEU A 112 -24.23 -9.09 -12.49
C LEU A 112 -24.85 -9.77 -13.71
N ILE A 113 -25.24 -9.00 -14.70
CA ILE A 113 -25.89 -9.46 -15.94
C ILE A 113 -24.90 -9.26 -17.08
N GLY A 114 -24.66 -10.31 -17.89
CA GLY A 114 -23.71 -10.27 -19.00
C GLY A 114 -22.29 -10.77 -18.65
N VAL A 115 -22.11 -11.32 -17.45
CA VAL A 115 -20.88 -12.00 -17.06
C VAL A 115 -20.93 -13.46 -17.50
N PRO A 116 -19.85 -14.05 -18.08
CA PRO A 116 -19.78 -15.46 -18.40
C PRO A 116 -19.97 -16.33 -17.13
N PHE A 117 -20.77 -17.40 -17.25
CA PHE A 117 -21.16 -18.21 -16.12
C PHE A 117 -19.97 -18.96 -15.45
N GLU A 118 -18.92 -19.19 -16.19
CA GLU A 118 -17.68 -19.81 -15.68
C GLU A 118 -17.07 -19.04 -14.49
N TYR A 119 -17.37 -17.76 -14.35
CA TYR A 119 -16.89 -16.92 -13.24
C TYR A 119 -17.87 -16.82 -12.06
N ALA A 120 -19.01 -17.53 -12.12
CA ALA A 120 -20.08 -17.37 -11.13
C ALA A 120 -19.63 -17.71 -9.70
N ASP A 121 -18.88 -18.80 -9.52
CA ASP A 121 -18.42 -19.26 -8.19
C ASP A 121 -17.44 -18.25 -7.57
N LYS A 122 -16.44 -17.79 -8.34
CA LYS A 122 -15.49 -16.76 -7.89
C LYS A 122 -16.18 -15.46 -7.49
N LEU A 123 -17.19 -15.04 -8.23
CA LEU A 123 -17.95 -13.82 -7.96
C LEU A 123 -18.93 -14.00 -6.79
N ALA A 124 -19.46 -15.19 -6.57
CA ALA A 124 -20.33 -15.48 -5.43
C ALA A 124 -19.60 -15.29 -4.09
N GLU A 125 -18.31 -15.66 -4.02
CA GLU A 125 -17.46 -15.43 -2.84
C GLU A 125 -17.31 -13.95 -2.49
N ARG A 126 -17.42 -13.07 -3.50
CA ARG A 126 -17.35 -11.61 -3.37
C ARG A 126 -18.71 -10.92 -3.17
N GLY A 127 -19.77 -11.70 -2.94
CA GLY A 127 -21.12 -11.19 -2.68
C GLY A 127 -21.94 -10.86 -3.92
N PHE A 128 -21.61 -11.44 -5.08
CA PHE A 128 -22.36 -11.24 -6.32
C PHE A 128 -23.23 -12.44 -6.68
N THR A 129 -24.31 -12.16 -7.40
CA THR A 129 -25.14 -13.17 -8.07
C THR A 129 -25.02 -12.98 -9.57
N VAL A 130 -24.46 -13.94 -10.28
CA VAL A 130 -24.37 -13.90 -11.76
C VAL A 130 -25.70 -14.35 -12.35
N VAL A 131 -26.24 -13.53 -13.27
CA VAL A 131 -27.44 -13.83 -14.04
C VAL A 131 -27.01 -14.17 -15.45
N VAL A 132 -27.31 -15.40 -15.87
CA VAL A 132 -27.02 -15.86 -17.23
C VAL A 132 -27.90 -15.11 -18.22
N ASP A 133 -27.28 -14.43 -19.17
CA ASP A 133 -27.91 -13.73 -20.27
C ASP A 133 -27.25 -14.18 -21.59
N SER A 134 -27.98 -14.04 -22.69
CA SER A 134 -27.45 -14.32 -24.04
C SER A 134 -26.25 -13.43 -24.41
N LYS A 135 -26.12 -12.25 -23.81
CA LYS A 135 -24.94 -11.37 -23.92
C LYS A 135 -23.70 -11.92 -23.23
N ALA A 136 -23.85 -12.82 -22.27
CA ALA A 136 -22.75 -13.48 -21.57
C ALA A 136 -21.93 -14.44 -22.46
N ILE A 137 -22.45 -14.77 -23.65
CA ILE A 137 -21.86 -15.77 -24.57
C ILE A 137 -21.22 -15.09 -25.79
N ASP A 138 -20.80 -13.81 -25.67
CA ASP A 138 -20.04 -13.16 -26.73
C ASP A 138 -18.60 -13.72 -26.75
N PRO A 139 -18.21 -14.51 -27.77
CA PRO A 139 -16.89 -15.13 -27.84
C PRO A 139 -15.76 -14.10 -27.91
N ASP A 140 -16.01 -12.94 -28.54
CA ASP A 140 -14.98 -11.90 -28.67
C ASP A 140 -14.73 -11.20 -27.33
N LYS A 141 -15.78 -10.94 -26.58
CA LYS A 141 -15.68 -10.38 -25.22
C LYS A 141 -14.97 -11.37 -24.27
N THR A 142 -15.35 -12.63 -24.33
CA THR A 142 -14.70 -13.69 -23.52
C THR A 142 -13.21 -13.79 -23.82
N ARG A 143 -12.84 -13.78 -25.11
CA ARG A 143 -11.43 -13.78 -25.52
C ARG A 143 -10.65 -12.57 -24.99
N GLN A 144 -11.19 -11.36 -25.15
CA GLN A 144 -10.54 -10.13 -24.66
C GLN A 144 -10.32 -10.16 -23.13
N ILE A 145 -11.28 -10.70 -22.37
CA ILE A 145 -11.15 -10.87 -20.93
C ILE A 145 -10.04 -11.86 -20.61
N GLN A 146 -10.05 -13.03 -21.27
CA GLN A 146 -9.03 -14.06 -21.05
C GLN A 146 -7.63 -13.55 -21.39
N GLU A 147 -7.47 -12.80 -22.49
CA GLU A 147 -6.21 -12.16 -22.86
C GLU A 147 -5.74 -11.15 -21.79
N LYS A 148 -6.64 -10.31 -21.28
CA LYS A 148 -6.32 -9.30 -20.27
C LYS A 148 -5.99 -9.93 -18.91
N ILE A 149 -6.74 -10.93 -18.46
CA ILE A 149 -6.45 -11.69 -17.24
C ILE A 149 -5.15 -12.48 -17.40
N GLY A 150 -4.96 -13.17 -18.52
CA GLY A 150 -3.73 -13.89 -18.81
C GLY A 150 -2.47 -13.00 -18.83
N LEU A 151 -2.59 -11.76 -19.34
CA LEU A 151 -1.50 -10.79 -19.22
C LEU A 151 -1.24 -10.42 -17.75
N TYR A 152 -2.28 -10.09 -17.00
CA TYR A 152 -2.15 -9.79 -15.57
C TYR A 152 -1.50 -10.93 -14.77
N GLU A 153 -1.92 -12.17 -15.04
CA GLU A 153 -1.32 -13.36 -14.42
C GLU A 153 0.15 -13.53 -14.80
N ARG A 154 0.49 -13.36 -16.09
CA ARG A 154 1.91 -13.40 -16.54
C ARG A 154 2.75 -12.32 -15.89
N LEU A 155 2.25 -11.10 -15.73
CA LEU A 155 2.96 -10.02 -15.04
C LEU A 155 3.12 -10.27 -13.53
N SER A 156 2.34 -11.18 -12.95
CA SER A 156 2.34 -11.48 -11.51
C SER A 156 3.23 -12.65 -11.10
N VAL A 157 3.90 -13.34 -12.03
CA VAL A 157 4.80 -14.46 -11.72
C VAL A 157 6.27 -14.07 -11.79
N LYS A 158 7.14 -14.90 -11.19
CA LYS A 158 8.60 -14.69 -11.28
C LYS A 158 9.05 -14.60 -12.75
N LYS A 159 9.92 -13.65 -13.04
CA LYS A 159 10.57 -13.48 -14.35
C LYS A 159 12.08 -13.54 -14.20
N GLU A 160 12.70 -14.05 -15.24
CA GLU A 160 14.13 -13.97 -15.46
C GLU A 160 14.47 -12.66 -16.18
N SER A 161 15.77 -12.40 -16.38
CA SER A 161 16.24 -11.23 -17.10
C SER A 161 15.75 -11.22 -18.55
N ALA A 162 15.48 -10.01 -19.06
CA ALA A 162 15.12 -9.79 -20.45
C ALA A 162 15.57 -8.40 -20.88
N ASP A 163 16.20 -8.33 -22.06
CA ASP A 163 16.59 -7.07 -22.69
C ASP A 163 15.34 -6.29 -23.16
N CYS A 164 15.44 -4.97 -23.14
CA CYS A 164 14.39 -4.07 -23.62
C CYS A 164 14.43 -4.00 -25.16
N GLU A 165 13.65 -4.82 -25.81
CA GLU A 165 13.55 -4.86 -27.28
C GLU A 165 12.14 -4.48 -27.74
N PHE A 166 12.03 -3.61 -28.72
CA PHE A 166 10.76 -3.17 -29.31
C PHE A 166 9.74 -2.61 -28.29
N GLY A 167 10.24 -2.03 -27.18
CA GLY A 167 9.42 -1.46 -26.13
C GLY A 167 8.93 -2.45 -25.07
N PHE A 168 9.48 -3.66 -25.06
CA PHE A 168 9.17 -4.69 -24.07
C PHE A 168 10.42 -5.42 -23.59
N ALA A 169 10.51 -5.64 -22.28
CA ALA A 169 11.42 -6.58 -21.63
C ALA A 169 10.60 -7.79 -21.16
N GLY A 170 10.56 -8.85 -21.98
CA GLY A 170 9.60 -9.94 -21.81
C GLY A 170 8.14 -9.44 -21.95
N ASP A 171 7.31 -9.60 -20.91
CA ASP A 171 5.93 -9.10 -20.88
C ASP A 171 5.82 -7.65 -20.36
N HIS A 172 6.91 -7.03 -19.87
CA HIS A 172 6.90 -5.72 -19.24
C HIS A 172 7.20 -4.62 -20.25
N PRO A 173 6.36 -3.56 -20.35
CA PRO A 173 6.72 -2.38 -21.13
C PRO A 173 8.02 -1.75 -20.61
N CYS A 174 8.91 -1.36 -21.52
CA CYS A 174 10.19 -0.75 -21.18
C CYS A 174 10.59 0.35 -22.17
N GLU A 175 11.48 1.24 -21.72
CA GLU A 175 12.14 2.25 -22.55
C GLU A 175 13.56 2.46 -22.03
N ASN A 176 14.56 2.00 -22.77
CA ASN A 176 15.99 2.10 -22.43
C ASN A 176 16.38 1.48 -21.06
N THR A 177 15.65 0.46 -20.61
CA THR A 177 15.88 -0.20 -19.30
C THR A 177 15.54 -1.67 -19.42
N ASP A 178 16.50 -2.55 -19.14
CA ASP A 178 16.31 -4.00 -19.14
C ASP A 178 15.63 -4.46 -17.86
N LEU A 179 14.94 -5.58 -17.91
CA LEU A 179 14.46 -6.30 -16.74
C LEU A 179 15.54 -7.26 -16.27
N LEU A 180 16.06 -7.08 -15.07
CA LEU A 180 17.04 -8.02 -14.51
C LEU A 180 16.36 -9.21 -13.86
N ALA A 181 15.30 -8.96 -13.07
CA ALA A 181 14.44 -10.01 -12.51
C ALA A 181 13.11 -9.43 -12.02
N HIS A 182 12.12 -10.30 -11.80
CA HIS A 182 10.88 -9.95 -11.12
C HIS A 182 10.60 -10.94 -9.98
N VAL A 183 10.51 -10.43 -8.75
CA VAL A 183 10.11 -11.20 -7.57
C VAL A 183 8.62 -10.97 -7.31
N PRO A 184 7.75 -11.97 -7.47
CA PRO A 184 6.32 -11.79 -7.27
C PRO A 184 5.97 -11.64 -5.79
N LEU A 185 4.83 -10.99 -5.50
CA LEU A 185 4.33 -10.83 -4.12
C LEU A 185 4.10 -12.17 -3.40
N SER A 186 3.73 -13.22 -4.14
CA SER A 186 3.56 -14.58 -3.62
C SER A 186 4.84 -15.24 -3.10
N ALA A 187 6.02 -14.67 -3.40
CA ALA A 187 7.29 -15.18 -2.87
C ALA A 187 7.50 -14.81 -1.39
N PHE A 188 6.73 -13.87 -0.84
CA PHE A 188 6.82 -13.45 0.56
C PHE A 188 5.86 -14.26 1.43
N SER A 189 6.37 -14.83 2.54
CA SER A 189 5.59 -15.72 3.43
C SER A 189 4.39 -15.04 4.10
N VAL A 190 4.37 -13.71 4.21
CA VAL A 190 3.22 -12.94 4.72
C VAL A 190 2.09 -12.79 3.69
N ASN A 191 2.30 -13.28 2.47
CA ASN A 191 1.30 -13.31 1.40
C ASN A 191 0.64 -11.92 1.16
N PRO A 192 1.41 -10.88 0.81
CA PRO A 192 0.89 -9.53 0.67
C PRO A 192 0.08 -9.36 -0.61
N SER A 193 -0.93 -8.50 -0.58
CA SER A 193 -1.70 -8.11 -1.78
C SER A 193 -1.09 -6.93 -2.54
N ALA A 194 -0.13 -6.22 -1.94
CA ALA A 194 0.56 -5.08 -2.55
C ALA A 194 1.90 -4.82 -1.87
N ALA A 195 2.79 -4.13 -2.57
CA ALA A 195 4.02 -3.57 -2.04
C ALA A 195 4.03 -2.04 -2.20
N ASN A 196 4.90 -1.36 -1.47
CA ASN A 196 5.05 0.08 -1.58
C ASN A 196 6.53 0.51 -1.63
N ASP A 197 7.02 1.20 -0.64
CA ASP A 197 8.36 1.77 -0.66
C ASP A 197 9.46 0.71 -0.55
N ILE A 198 10.65 1.07 -0.98
CA ILE A 198 11.82 0.19 -1.01
C ILE A 198 13.06 0.96 -0.54
N TRP A 199 13.92 0.29 0.21
CA TRP A 199 15.22 0.81 0.61
C TRP A 199 16.31 -0.22 0.36
N GLY A 200 17.41 0.20 -0.25
CA GLY A 200 18.60 -0.64 -0.45
C GLY A 200 19.64 -0.41 0.65
N PHE A 201 20.35 -1.44 1.05
CA PHE A 201 21.53 -1.30 1.87
C PHE A 201 22.57 -2.38 1.60
N TYR A 202 23.82 -2.06 1.90
CA TYR A 202 24.96 -2.95 1.78
C TYR A 202 25.39 -3.43 3.17
N ASP A 203 25.29 -4.74 3.42
CA ASP A 203 25.72 -5.35 4.70
C ASP A 203 27.24 -5.51 4.74
N LEU A 204 27.85 -4.95 5.78
CA LEU A 204 29.30 -4.95 5.97
C LEU A 204 29.85 -6.25 6.59
N ASN A 205 28.99 -7.18 7.01
CA ASN A 205 29.44 -8.49 7.49
C ASN A 205 29.71 -9.45 6.32
N ASP A 206 28.80 -9.52 5.37
CA ASP A 206 28.83 -10.50 4.29
C ASP A 206 29.14 -9.89 2.91
N ASN A 207 29.21 -8.55 2.83
CA ASN A 207 29.43 -7.79 1.61
C ASN A 207 28.36 -8.05 0.54
N ARG A 208 27.10 -8.14 0.97
CA ARG A 208 25.93 -8.35 0.11
C ARG A 208 25.02 -7.13 0.07
N GLU A 209 24.30 -7.04 -1.02
CA GLU A 209 23.29 -6.02 -1.22
C GLU A 209 21.90 -6.58 -0.94
N TYR A 210 21.10 -5.81 -0.20
CA TYR A 210 19.74 -6.16 0.17
C TYR A 210 18.77 -5.06 -0.18
N ALA A 211 17.60 -5.46 -0.66
CA ALA A 211 16.43 -4.60 -0.81
C ALA A 211 15.43 -4.92 0.31
N ILE A 212 15.08 -3.91 1.09
CA ILE A 212 14.02 -3.98 2.10
C ILE A 212 12.77 -3.40 1.47
N ILE A 213 11.68 -4.16 1.41
CA ILE A 213 10.45 -3.74 0.76
C ILE A 213 9.29 -3.67 1.76
N GLY A 214 8.60 -2.53 1.77
CA GLY A 214 7.34 -2.36 2.48
C GLY A 214 6.24 -3.16 1.79
N LEU A 215 5.59 -4.05 2.53
CA LEU A 215 4.47 -4.86 2.08
C LEU A 215 3.19 -4.39 2.75
N ARG A 216 2.03 -4.57 2.11
CA ARG A 216 0.75 -4.15 2.70
C ARG A 216 0.56 -4.65 4.13
N ASN A 217 0.95 -5.88 4.43
CA ASN A 217 0.78 -6.54 5.72
C ASN A 217 2.10 -6.94 6.40
N GLY A 218 3.18 -6.23 6.07
CA GLY A 218 4.49 -6.53 6.65
C GLY A 218 5.66 -5.85 5.94
N VAL A 219 6.81 -6.48 6.07
CA VAL A 219 8.08 -6.07 5.45
C VAL A 219 8.77 -7.31 4.88
N GLY A 220 9.33 -7.21 3.69
CA GLY A 220 10.14 -8.26 3.07
C GLY A 220 11.59 -7.83 2.91
N VAL A 221 12.50 -8.79 2.89
CA VAL A 221 13.92 -8.59 2.59
C VAL A 221 14.34 -9.52 1.47
N VAL A 222 14.98 -8.94 0.45
CA VAL A 222 15.47 -9.64 -0.73
C VAL A 222 16.96 -9.37 -0.86
N GLU A 223 17.76 -10.40 -0.98
CA GLU A 223 19.16 -10.29 -1.37
C GLU A 223 19.23 -10.04 -2.87
N VAL A 224 19.96 -9.00 -3.29
CA VAL A 224 20.05 -8.52 -4.67
C VAL A 224 21.48 -8.36 -5.15
N THR A 225 22.44 -8.98 -4.46
CA THR A 225 23.87 -8.99 -4.84
C THR A 225 24.09 -9.51 -6.27
N ASP A 226 23.33 -10.53 -6.64
CA ASP A 226 23.12 -10.94 -8.03
C ASP A 226 21.73 -10.48 -8.47
N PRO A 227 21.63 -9.35 -9.19
CA PRO A 227 20.34 -8.76 -9.51
C PRO A 227 19.52 -9.57 -10.53
N GLU A 228 20.13 -10.52 -11.25
CA GLU A 228 19.41 -11.45 -12.14
C GLU A 228 18.83 -12.64 -11.35
N ASN A 229 19.39 -12.96 -10.18
CA ASN A 229 18.99 -14.07 -9.34
C ASN A 229 18.65 -13.62 -7.90
N PRO A 230 17.73 -12.67 -7.69
CA PRO A 230 17.37 -12.19 -6.38
C PRO A 230 16.77 -13.30 -5.51
N ARG A 231 17.11 -13.28 -4.22
CA ARG A 231 16.68 -14.28 -3.26
C ARG A 231 15.88 -13.62 -2.12
N VAL A 232 14.63 -14.03 -1.95
CA VAL A 232 13.85 -13.62 -0.77
C VAL A 232 14.47 -14.26 0.48
N VAL A 233 14.96 -13.43 1.40
CA VAL A 233 15.51 -13.88 2.68
C VAL A 233 14.39 -14.22 3.66
N GLY A 234 13.36 -13.35 3.71
CA GLY A 234 12.21 -13.56 4.57
C GLY A 234 11.23 -12.40 4.54
N SER A 235 10.19 -12.53 5.34
CA SER A 235 9.25 -11.44 5.59
C SER A 235 8.72 -11.46 7.02
N VAL A 236 8.43 -10.27 7.55
CA VAL A 236 7.89 -10.03 8.90
C VAL A 236 6.49 -9.46 8.78
N ALA A 237 5.53 -10.09 9.45
CA ALA A 237 4.16 -9.62 9.46
C ALA A 237 3.98 -8.35 10.31
N SER A 238 3.09 -7.47 9.88
CA SER A 238 2.65 -6.28 10.60
C SER A 238 1.21 -5.93 10.24
N GLN A 239 0.63 -4.93 10.91
CA GLN A 239 -0.72 -4.45 10.58
C GLN A 239 -0.81 -4.00 9.12
N SER A 240 -1.94 -4.28 8.48
CA SER A 240 -2.19 -3.88 7.10
C SER A 240 -2.28 -2.36 6.96
N THR A 241 -1.52 -1.83 6.02
CA THR A 241 -1.55 -0.42 5.61
C THR A 241 -1.16 -0.28 4.14
N ALA A 242 -1.59 0.79 3.49
CA ALA A 242 -1.19 1.07 2.12
C ALA A 242 0.18 1.73 2.03
N TRP A 243 0.65 2.35 3.10
CA TRP A 243 1.89 3.13 3.10
C TRP A 243 2.84 2.72 4.21
N ARG A 244 4.08 2.45 3.83
CA ARG A 244 5.24 2.29 4.71
C ARG A 244 6.41 3.06 4.12
N ASP A 245 7.23 3.64 4.96
CA ASP A 245 8.57 4.12 4.62
C ASP A 245 9.58 3.40 5.50
N LEU A 246 10.79 3.19 4.98
CA LEU A 246 11.79 2.37 5.66
C LEU A 246 13.21 2.89 5.42
N LYS A 247 14.04 2.78 6.47
CA LYS A 247 15.47 3.12 6.43
C LYS A 247 16.24 2.11 7.26
N VAL A 248 17.50 1.87 6.91
CA VAL A 248 18.39 0.94 7.61
C VAL A 248 19.49 1.72 8.32
N TYR A 249 19.73 1.36 9.58
CA TYR A 249 20.88 1.78 10.36
C TYR A 249 21.78 0.59 10.63
N GLN A 250 23.09 0.79 10.45
CA GLN A 250 24.12 -0.22 10.67
C GLN A 250 25.23 0.37 11.54
N TYR A 251 25.69 -0.39 12.54
CA TYR A 251 26.79 -0.02 13.42
C TYR A 251 27.67 -1.19 13.75
N PHE A 252 28.96 -0.92 14.03
CA PHE A 252 29.91 -1.95 14.49
C PHE A 252 29.78 -2.15 16.00
N ASP A 253 29.42 -3.37 16.38
CA ASP A 253 29.40 -3.77 17.80
C ASP A 253 30.76 -4.26 18.22
N HIS A 254 31.39 -3.51 19.14
CA HIS A 254 32.73 -3.81 19.63
C HIS A 254 32.78 -5.01 20.60
N GLU A 255 31.67 -5.39 21.21
CA GLU A 255 31.58 -6.56 22.07
C GLU A 255 31.50 -7.86 21.26
N ASP A 256 30.64 -7.86 20.25
CA ASP A 256 30.43 -9.01 19.36
C ASP A 256 31.38 -9.04 18.16
N HIS A 257 32.21 -8.01 17.98
CA HIS A 257 33.11 -7.84 16.85
C HIS A 257 32.47 -8.03 15.47
N ARG A 258 31.26 -7.54 15.31
CA ARG A 258 30.48 -7.62 14.06
C ARG A 258 29.63 -6.37 13.84
N TRP A 259 29.23 -6.17 12.60
CA TRP A 259 28.21 -5.19 12.27
C TRP A 259 26.83 -5.69 12.71
N LYS A 260 26.01 -4.79 13.22
CA LYS A 260 24.60 -5.02 13.54
C LYS A 260 23.75 -4.06 12.76
N SER A 261 22.63 -4.53 12.21
CA SER A 261 21.76 -3.73 11.37
C SER A 261 20.28 -3.91 11.74
N TYR A 262 19.53 -2.82 11.64
CA TYR A 262 18.09 -2.75 11.92
C TYR A 262 17.40 -1.89 10.87
N ALA A 263 16.25 -2.33 10.39
CA ALA A 263 15.37 -1.49 9.57
C ALA A 263 14.25 -0.90 10.42
N TYR A 264 14.06 0.42 10.31
CA TYR A 264 12.97 1.15 10.93
C TYR A 264 11.89 1.36 9.87
N VAL A 265 10.66 0.97 10.20
CA VAL A 265 9.55 0.94 9.23
C VAL A 265 8.34 1.63 9.83
N THR A 266 7.90 2.71 9.20
CA THR A 266 6.65 3.38 9.55
C THR A 266 5.45 2.68 8.94
N ALA A 267 4.26 2.98 9.45
CA ALA A 267 2.99 2.51 8.93
C ALA A 267 1.96 3.62 9.06
N ASP A 268 1.54 4.19 7.92
CA ASP A 268 0.52 5.21 7.91
C ASP A 268 -0.87 4.61 8.13
N SER A 269 -1.74 5.36 8.84
CA SER A 269 -3.11 4.93 9.17
C SER A 269 -3.18 3.58 9.91
N ALA A 270 -2.09 3.18 10.57
CA ALA A 270 -2.00 2.00 11.41
C ALA A 270 -2.07 2.35 12.92
N SER A 271 -2.05 1.35 13.77
CA SER A 271 -2.07 1.51 15.23
C SER A 271 -0.98 0.68 15.95
N VAL A 272 0.08 0.31 15.22
CA VAL A 272 1.14 -0.58 15.70
C VAL A 272 2.44 0.12 16.05
N GLY A 273 2.62 1.38 15.62
CA GLY A 273 3.87 2.12 15.80
C GLY A 273 4.94 1.80 14.75
N THR A 274 6.13 2.33 14.96
CA THR A 274 7.29 2.08 14.11
C THR A 274 7.83 0.69 14.38
N LEU A 275 7.82 -0.16 13.35
CA LEU A 275 8.36 -1.51 13.43
C LEU A 275 9.88 -1.46 13.28
N VAL A 276 10.59 -2.12 14.18
CA VAL A 276 12.03 -2.39 14.05
C VAL A 276 12.20 -3.82 13.53
N VAL A 277 12.81 -3.97 12.36
CA VAL A 277 13.15 -5.28 11.81
C VAL A 277 14.61 -5.59 12.14
N ASP A 278 14.85 -6.72 12.75
CA ASP A 278 16.18 -7.20 13.09
C ASP A 278 16.80 -7.89 11.87
N LEU A 279 17.92 -7.33 11.40
CA LEU A 279 18.66 -7.79 10.23
C LEU A 279 19.99 -8.46 10.60
N ARG A 280 20.26 -8.69 11.89
CA ARG A 280 21.57 -9.20 12.37
C ARG A 280 21.90 -10.63 11.90
N GLU A 281 20.88 -11.40 11.54
CA GLU A 281 21.04 -12.78 11.08
C GLU A 281 21.04 -12.92 9.55
N LEU A 282 21.24 -11.80 8.83
CA LEU A 282 21.51 -11.89 7.39
C LEU A 282 22.82 -12.66 7.13
N PRO A 283 22.87 -13.45 6.06
CA PRO A 283 21.90 -13.67 4.99
C PRO A 283 20.85 -14.76 5.28
N ASP A 284 20.83 -15.33 6.48
CA ASP A 284 20.04 -16.55 6.76
C ASP A 284 18.58 -16.25 7.08
N SER A 285 18.31 -15.20 7.86
CA SER A 285 16.96 -14.87 8.30
C SER A 285 16.80 -13.41 8.75
N ILE A 286 15.56 -13.02 8.95
CA ILE A 286 15.15 -11.75 9.56
C ILE A 286 14.09 -12.02 10.62
N SER A 287 13.98 -11.13 11.61
CA SER A 287 12.94 -11.22 12.63
C SER A 287 12.32 -9.87 12.97
N ALA A 288 11.11 -9.89 13.54
CA ALA A 288 10.52 -8.69 14.12
C ALA A 288 11.24 -8.36 15.42
N GLY A 289 11.75 -7.15 15.53
CA GLY A 289 12.19 -6.57 16.77
C GLY A 289 11.03 -5.94 17.56
N ILE A 290 11.38 -4.98 18.41
CA ILE A 290 10.40 -4.25 19.22
C ILE A 290 9.66 -3.25 18.32
N THR A 291 8.33 -3.14 18.50
CA THR A 291 7.57 -2.06 17.90
C THR A 291 7.54 -0.88 18.86
N SER A 292 7.99 0.29 18.42
CA SER A 292 7.88 1.52 19.23
C SER A 292 6.42 1.96 19.34
N SER A 293 5.94 2.19 20.56
CA SER A 293 4.59 2.71 20.80
C SER A 293 4.49 4.24 20.69
N ASN A 294 5.60 4.93 20.43
CA ASN A 294 5.62 6.39 20.45
C ASN A 294 4.95 7.02 19.24
N ASP A 295 5.18 6.48 18.03
CA ASP A 295 4.56 6.95 16.79
C ASP A 295 3.67 5.84 16.24
N ILE A 296 2.45 5.74 16.78
CA ILE A 296 1.51 4.64 16.48
C ILE A 296 1.16 4.56 15.00
N SER A 297 1.04 5.72 14.35
CA SER A 297 0.87 5.85 12.90
C SER A 297 1.79 6.97 12.43
N ALA A 298 2.59 6.72 11.41
CA ALA A 298 3.49 7.72 10.85
C ALA A 298 3.72 7.48 9.36
N HIS A 299 3.97 8.58 8.62
CA HIS A 299 4.08 8.55 7.18
C HIS A 299 5.50 8.26 6.71
N ASN A 300 6.49 9.02 7.21
CA ASN A 300 7.88 8.91 6.74
C ASN A 300 8.86 8.65 7.89
N VAL A 301 9.96 8.00 7.54
CA VAL A 301 11.13 7.81 8.38
C VAL A 301 12.39 8.28 7.65
N TYR A 302 13.30 8.92 8.40
CA TYR A 302 14.55 9.45 7.89
C TYR A 302 15.67 9.20 8.91
N LEU A 303 16.87 8.88 8.42
CA LEU A 303 18.07 8.79 9.23
C LEU A 303 19.01 9.94 8.88
N SER A 304 19.37 10.75 9.85
CA SER A 304 20.38 11.79 9.66
C SER A 304 21.77 11.34 10.04
N ASN A 305 22.78 11.96 9.43
CA ASN A 305 24.20 11.73 9.73
C ASN A 305 24.68 10.30 9.48
N VAL A 306 24.09 9.64 8.47
CA VAL A 306 24.50 8.30 8.03
C VAL A 306 24.91 8.31 6.56
N ASP A 307 25.76 7.39 6.18
CA ASP A 307 25.95 7.00 4.78
C ASP A 307 24.77 6.17 4.31
N TYR A 308 24.12 6.58 3.23
CA TYR A 308 22.85 5.94 2.81
C TYR A 308 23.02 4.57 2.17
N ALA A 309 24.20 4.25 1.65
CA ALA A 309 24.44 2.93 1.06
C ALA A 309 24.61 1.85 2.13
N THR A 310 25.26 2.20 3.24
CA THR A 310 25.59 1.27 4.33
C THR A 310 24.74 1.47 5.58
N GLY A 311 24.11 2.63 5.74
CA GLY A 311 23.40 2.98 7.00
C GLY A 311 24.33 3.32 8.16
N VAL A 312 25.65 3.43 7.95
CA VAL A 312 26.64 3.68 9.00
C VAL A 312 26.75 5.18 9.31
N ALA A 313 26.87 5.52 10.59
CA ALA A 313 27.07 6.89 11.03
C ALA A 313 28.31 7.53 10.39
N LEU A 314 28.17 8.77 9.92
CA LEU A 314 29.28 9.55 9.40
C LEU A 314 30.29 9.85 10.52
N THR A 315 31.56 9.83 10.18
CA THR A 315 32.66 9.99 11.15
C THR A 315 32.51 11.27 11.99
N GLY A 316 32.45 11.13 13.31
CA GLY A 316 32.32 12.22 14.25
C GLY A 316 30.92 12.84 14.34
N MET A 317 29.91 12.25 13.70
CA MET A 317 28.53 12.71 13.77
C MET A 317 27.68 11.71 14.55
N THR A 318 26.68 12.23 15.28
CA THR A 318 25.69 11.41 15.98
C THR A 318 24.51 11.14 15.03
N PRO A 319 24.16 9.88 14.75
CA PRO A 319 23.00 9.54 13.93
C PRO A 319 21.72 9.72 14.74
N TYR A 320 20.66 10.13 14.07
CA TYR A 320 19.31 10.21 14.63
C TYR A 320 18.30 9.61 13.69
N LEU A 321 17.30 8.96 14.28
CA LEU A 321 16.09 8.53 13.59
C LEU A 321 15.04 9.65 13.69
N HIS A 322 14.45 10.02 12.57
CA HIS A 322 13.39 11.04 12.51
C HIS A 322 12.13 10.42 11.91
N ILE A 323 10.99 10.70 12.54
CA ILE A 323 9.67 10.22 12.11
C ILE A 323 8.79 11.44 11.85
N ALA A 324 8.20 11.50 10.67
CA ALA A 324 7.36 12.60 10.22
C ALA A 324 5.97 12.13 9.82
N GLY A 325 4.98 13.02 9.97
CA GLY A 325 3.58 12.70 9.74
C GLY A 325 3.03 11.74 10.78
N SER A 326 3.56 11.81 12.02
CA SER A 326 3.08 11.03 13.15
C SER A 326 1.67 11.45 13.56
N ASN A 327 0.86 10.50 14.03
CA ASN A 327 -0.44 10.78 14.62
C ASN A 327 -0.35 11.47 16.00
N GLN A 328 0.85 11.59 16.54
CA GLN A 328 1.10 12.35 17.75
C GLN A 328 1.08 13.85 17.45
N GLN A 329 0.54 14.67 18.38
CA GLN A 329 0.58 16.13 18.31
C GLN A 329 0.16 16.73 16.94
N GLY A 330 -0.77 16.10 16.23
CA GLY A 330 -1.34 16.65 15.01
C GLY A 330 -0.47 16.58 13.76
N GLY A 331 0.32 15.53 13.59
CA GLY A 331 1.17 15.31 12.41
C GLY A 331 2.61 15.77 12.65
N SER A 332 3.12 15.55 13.85
CA SER A 332 4.42 16.02 14.32
C SER A 332 5.60 15.36 13.59
N PHE A 333 6.74 16.00 13.79
CA PHE A 333 8.07 15.50 13.50
C PHE A 333 8.75 15.15 14.84
N ASN A 334 9.14 13.91 15.01
CA ASN A 334 9.80 13.41 16.22
C ASN A 334 11.21 12.93 15.90
N SER A 335 12.14 13.08 16.84
CA SER A 335 13.53 12.61 16.71
C SER A 335 13.86 11.64 17.81
N TYR A 336 14.69 10.66 17.48
CA TYR A 336 15.09 9.56 18.38
C TYR A 336 16.60 9.36 18.31
N GLY A 337 17.23 9.21 19.46
CA GLY A 337 18.62 8.74 19.58
C GLY A 337 18.75 7.27 19.23
N LEU A 338 19.91 6.87 18.72
CA LEU A 338 20.22 5.51 18.31
C LEU A 338 21.28 4.85 19.20
N ASP A 339 21.41 5.30 20.47
CA ASP A 339 22.29 4.64 21.45
C ASP A 339 21.84 3.20 21.74
N ASN A 340 20.53 2.96 21.69
CA ASN A 340 19.93 1.64 21.64
C ASN A 340 19.15 1.46 20.34
N PRO A 341 19.78 0.94 19.27
CA PRO A 341 19.13 0.86 17.96
C PRO A 341 17.90 -0.07 17.90
N GLN A 342 17.79 -1.03 18.82
CA GLN A 342 16.59 -1.88 18.91
C GLN A 342 15.38 -1.13 19.49
N GLN A 343 15.64 -0.12 20.30
CA GLN A 343 14.60 0.67 20.96
C GLN A 343 15.05 2.14 20.99
N PRO A 344 14.89 2.87 19.87
CA PRO A 344 15.26 4.29 19.81
C PRO A 344 14.54 5.13 20.87
N ASP A 345 15.27 5.99 21.56
CA ASP A 345 14.79 6.85 22.63
C ASP A 345 14.49 8.27 22.13
N PRO A 346 13.38 8.91 22.54
CA PRO A 346 13.08 10.30 22.18
C PRO A 346 14.17 11.28 22.64
N VAL A 347 14.51 12.27 21.80
CA VAL A 347 15.45 13.36 22.07
C VAL A 347 14.78 14.72 22.08
#